data_096d3ca8188e283ca7ca3c4cbe295f52
#
_entry.id   096d3ca8188e283ca7ca3c4cbe295f52
#
_cell.length_a   1.000
_cell.length_b   1.000
_cell.length_c   1.000
_cell.angle_alpha   90.00
_cell.angle_beta   90.00
_cell.angle_gamma   90.00
#
_symmetry.space_group_name_H-M   'P 1'
#
loop_
_entity.id
_entity.type
_entity.pdbx_description
1 polymer ?
#
loop_
_entity_poly.entity_id
_entity_poly.type
_entity_poly.pdbx_seq_one_letter_code
_entity_poly.pdbx_strand_id
1 'polypeptide(L)'
;MALKTKFTETFGVEHPIVQGGMQWVGRAELVAAVANAGALGFITALTQPTPADLAKEIERCRELTDKPFGVNLTILPTINPPPYDEYRQVIVDSGIKIVETAGSNPAPHLPMFHDNGIKVLHKCTSVRHAVKAQSLGVDGISIDGFECAGHPGEDDIPGLVLIPAASAKIEIPMIASGGFADARGLVAALALGADGINMGSRFMCTVESAIHQNVKEAIVAGTELDTELIFRSLGNTARVASNTVSREVVQILKDGGQFEDVKDLVAGKRGVKVYEIGDLDAGIWSVGTSMGLINDIPTCGELVSRMVSEAEQIISGRLANMIGAGEDEREAVLA
;
A
#
# COMPACT_ATOMS: atom_id res chain seq x y z
N MET A 1 -7.44 23.61 -0.33
CA MET A 1 -6.32 23.64 -1.30
C MET A 1 -5.84 22.21 -1.53
N ALA A 2 -5.23 21.86 -2.66
CA ALA A 2 -4.71 20.53 -2.90
C ALA A 2 -3.20 20.51 -2.62
N LEU A 3 -2.72 19.50 -1.90
CA LEU A 3 -1.29 19.31 -1.67
C LEU A 3 -0.63 18.85 -2.99
N LYS A 4 0.04 19.77 -3.68
CA LYS A 4 0.75 19.48 -4.94
C LYS A 4 2.14 18.94 -4.66
N THR A 5 2.46 17.78 -5.23
CA THR A 5 3.76 17.13 -5.10
C THR A 5 4.20 16.55 -6.45
N LYS A 6 5.47 16.15 -6.59
CA LYS A 6 5.94 15.45 -7.80
C LYS A 6 5.08 14.22 -8.11
N PHE A 7 4.60 13.52 -7.08
CA PHE A 7 3.74 12.36 -7.25
C PHE A 7 2.41 12.72 -7.90
N THR A 8 1.69 13.74 -7.36
CA THR A 8 0.39 14.14 -7.91
C THR A 8 0.49 14.62 -9.36
N GLU A 9 1.54 15.35 -9.71
CA GLU A 9 1.79 15.83 -11.07
C GLU A 9 2.14 14.67 -12.03
N THR A 10 2.98 13.72 -11.58
CA THR A 10 3.41 12.60 -12.40
C THR A 10 2.28 11.61 -12.68
N PHE A 11 1.49 11.28 -11.67
CA PHE A 11 0.44 10.26 -11.80
C PHE A 11 -0.95 10.82 -12.09
N GLY A 12 -1.10 12.15 -12.12
CA GLY A 12 -2.34 12.82 -12.50
C GLY A 12 -3.48 12.64 -11.50
N VAL A 13 -3.16 12.62 -10.20
CA VAL A 13 -4.14 12.50 -9.11
C VAL A 13 -4.22 13.78 -8.31
N GLU A 14 -5.34 14.00 -7.62
CA GLU A 14 -5.60 15.24 -6.88
C GLU A 14 -4.84 15.29 -5.55
N HIS A 15 -4.75 14.13 -4.86
CA HIS A 15 -4.17 14.03 -3.52
C HIS A 15 -2.99 13.06 -3.50
N PRO A 16 -1.93 13.33 -2.71
CA PRO A 16 -0.75 12.50 -2.61
C PRO A 16 -0.99 11.29 -1.69
N ILE A 17 -2.07 10.56 -1.93
CA ILE A 17 -2.52 9.41 -1.14
C ILE A 17 -2.76 8.24 -2.07
N VAL A 18 -2.27 7.06 -1.68
CA VAL A 18 -2.38 5.82 -2.44
C VAL A 18 -2.99 4.70 -1.60
N GLN A 19 -3.90 3.96 -2.19
CA GLN A 19 -4.28 2.62 -1.75
C GLN A 19 -3.51 1.63 -2.62
N GLY A 20 -2.44 1.06 -2.09
CA GLY A 20 -1.61 0.07 -2.80
C GLY A 20 -2.29 -1.27 -3.00
N GLY A 21 -1.69 -2.12 -3.81
CA GLY A 21 -2.18 -3.48 -4.04
C GLY A 21 -2.29 -4.26 -2.73
N MET A 22 -3.44 -4.88 -2.52
CA MET A 22 -3.73 -5.73 -1.37
C MET A 22 -4.46 -6.98 -1.84
N GLN A 23 -3.83 -8.14 -1.65
CA GLN A 23 -4.39 -9.43 -2.04
C GLN A 23 -5.77 -9.64 -1.38
N TRP A 24 -6.78 -9.99 -2.18
CA TRP A 24 -8.19 -10.19 -1.82
C TRP A 24 -8.96 -8.92 -1.45
N VAL A 25 -8.32 -7.79 -1.25
CA VAL A 25 -8.91 -6.52 -0.79
C VAL A 25 -9.02 -5.47 -1.91
N GLY A 26 -7.97 -5.33 -2.73
CA GLY A 26 -7.92 -4.35 -3.83
C GLY A 26 -8.84 -4.74 -4.99
N ARG A 27 -10.15 -4.52 -4.83
CA ARG A 27 -11.23 -4.79 -5.78
C ARG A 27 -11.85 -3.51 -6.29
N ALA A 28 -12.66 -3.61 -7.33
CA ALA A 28 -13.25 -2.48 -8.06
C ALA A 28 -13.95 -1.46 -7.16
N GLU A 29 -14.75 -1.89 -6.18
CA GLU A 29 -15.49 -0.99 -5.30
C GLU A 29 -14.57 -0.10 -4.49
N LEU A 30 -13.56 -0.70 -3.83
CA LEU A 30 -12.60 0.05 -3.03
C LEU A 30 -11.78 0.99 -3.91
N VAL A 31 -11.27 0.49 -5.03
CA VAL A 31 -10.40 1.23 -5.95
C VAL A 31 -11.12 2.42 -6.55
N ALA A 32 -12.36 2.21 -7.01
CA ALA A 32 -13.20 3.30 -7.54
C ALA A 32 -13.53 4.36 -6.49
N ALA A 33 -13.85 3.95 -5.25
CA ALA A 33 -14.11 4.88 -4.16
C ALA A 33 -12.88 5.73 -3.80
N VAL A 34 -11.68 5.11 -3.79
CA VAL A 34 -10.41 5.82 -3.61
C VAL A 34 -10.15 6.80 -4.75
N ALA A 35 -10.37 6.40 -6.00
CA ALA A 35 -10.20 7.25 -7.16
C ALA A 35 -11.19 8.42 -7.15
N ASN A 36 -12.45 8.18 -6.83
CA ASN A 36 -13.50 9.21 -6.71
C ASN A 36 -13.20 10.22 -5.58
N ALA A 37 -12.45 9.78 -4.56
CA ALA A 37 -11.95 10.65 -3.50
C ALA A 37 -10.70 11.48 -3.90
N GLY A 38 -10.23 11.38 -5.16
CA GLY A 38 -9.07 12.12 -5.66
C GLY A 38 -7.71 11.48 -5.34
N ALA A 39 -7.69 10.28 -4.77
CA ALA A 39 -6.49 9.49 -4.47
C ALA A 39 -6.23 8.43 -5.54
N LEU A 40 -5.11 7.70 -5.47
CA LEU A 40 -4.78 6.63 -6.41
C LEU A 40 -5.06 5.26 -5.82
N GLY A 41 -6.00 4.51 -6.39
CA GLY A 41 -6.29 3.14 -6.02
C GLY A 41 -5.73 2.11 -7.02
N PHE A 42 -5.38 0.91 -6.53
CA PHE A 42 -4.87 -0.19 -7.35
C PHE A 42 -5.70 -1.46 -7.22
N ILE A 43 -6.28 -1.93 -8.35
CA ILE A 43 -6.83 -3.29 -8.45
C ILE A 43 -5.69 -4.28 -8.31
N THR A 44 -5.83 -5.28 -7.45
CA THR A 44 -4.82 -6.34 -7.30
C THR A 44 -5.05 -7.43 -8.34
N ALA A 45 -4.18 -7.48 -9.36
CA ALA A 45 -4.34 -8.39 -10.51
C ALA A 45 -4.44 -9.85 -10.09
N LEU A 46 -3.57 -10.32 -9.21
CA LEU A 46 -3.52 -11.72 -8.80
C LEU A 46 -4.61 -12.12 -7.77
N THR A 47 -5.47 -11.20 -7.37
CA THR A 47 -6.74 -11.52 -6.70
C THR A 47 -7.73 -12.13 -7.70
N GLN A 48 -7.59 -11.80 -8.97
CA GLN A 48 -8.42 -12.34 -10.03
C GLN A 48 -7.86 -13.68 -10.49
N PRO A 49 -8.67 -14.77 -10.54
CA PRO A 49 -8.18 -16.12 -10.82
C PRO A 49 -7.56 -16.28 -12.22
N THR A 50 -8.03 -15.49 -13.18
CA THR A 50 -7.54 -15.53 -14.57
C THR A 50 -7.33 -14.11 -15.13
N PRO A 51 -6.51 -13.95 -16.19
CA PRO A 51 -6.40 -12.69 -16.90
C PRO A 51 -7.75 -12.15 -17.39
N ALA A 52 -8.65 -13.02 -17.87
CA ALA A 52 -9.98 -12.63 -18.29
C ALA A 52 -10.84 -12.07 -17.13
N ASP A 53 -10.68 -12.60 -15.93
CA ASP A 53 -11.35 -12.06 -14.75
C ASP A 53 -10.77 -10.71 -14.33
N LEU A 54 -9.46 -10.48 -14.53
CA LEU A 54 -8.86 -9.15 -14.36
C LEU A 54 -9.47 -8.14 -15.34
N ALA A 55 -9.65 -8.50 -16.60
CA ALA A 55 -10.30 -7.62 -17.58
C ALA A 55 -11.71 -7.21 -17.13
N LYS A 56 -12.52 -8.14 -16.64
CA LYS A 56 -13.85 -7.86 -16.09
C LYS A 56 -13.80 -6.95 -14.87
N GLU A 57 -12.83 -7.17 -13.99
CA GLU A 57 -12.69 -6.36 -12.78
C GLU A 57 -12.26 -4.92 -13.11
N ILE A 58 -11.39 -4.72 -14.10
CA ILE A 58 -11.03 -3.40 -14.61
C ILE A 58 -12.25 -2.69 -15.19
N GLU A 59 -13.06 -3.40 -16.01
CA GLU A 59 -14.27 -2.83 -16.59
C GLU A 59 -15.29 -2.45 -15.52
N ARG A 60 -15.50 -3.34 -14.54
CA ARG A 60 -16.36 -3.06 -13.39
C ARG A 60 -15.91 -1.84 -12.59
N CYS A 61 -14.60 -1.62 -12.45
CA CYS A 61 -14.07 -0.42 -11.82
C CYS A 61 -14.38 0.85 -12.65
N ARG A 62 -14.30 0.76 -13.99
CA ARG A 62 -14.66 1.87 -14.89
C ARG A 62 -16.13 2.24 -14.87
N GLU A 63 -17.01 1.28 -14.63
CA GLU A 63 -18.44 1.55 -14.43
C GLU A 63 -18.69 2.39 -13.16
N LEU A 64 -17.78 2.34 -12.18
CA LEU A 64 -17.90 3.02 -10.88
C LEU A 64 -17.13 4.35 -10.81
N THR A 65 -16.17 4.60 -11.73
CA THR A 65 -15.35 5.81 -11.74
C THR A 65 -14.82 6.15 -13.12
N ASP A 66 -14.76 7.44 -13.43
CA ASP A 66 -14.07 8.02 -14.59
C ASP A 66 -12.67 8.58 -14.20
N LYS A 67 -12.29 8.47 -12.93
CA LYS A 67 -11.02 8.96 -12.40
C LYS A 67 -9.88 7.97 -12.67
N PRO A 68 -8.60 8.45 -12.66
CA PRO A 68 -7.44 7.56 -12.80
C PRO A 68 -7.37 6.52 -11.69
N PHE A 69 -7.13 5.27 -12.07
CA PHE A 69 -6.76 4.19 -11.17
C PHE A 69 -5.72 3.28 -11.84
N GLY A 70 -5.08 2.44 -11.07
CA GLY A 70 -4.06 1.52 -11.55
C GLY A 70 -4.36 0.05 -11.27
N VAL A 71 -3.42 -0.79 -11.72
CA VAL A 71 -3.43 -2.23 -11.45
C VAL A 71 -2.12 -2.60 -10.74
N ASN A 72 -2.22 -3.32 -9.63
CA ASN A 72 -1.07 -3.91 -8.96
C ASN A 72 -0.74 -5.28 -9.57
N LEU A 73 0.51 -5.48 -9.95
CA LEU A 73 1.06 -6.75 -10.40
C LEU A 73 2.22 -7.15 -9.47
N THR A 74 1.95 -8.04 -8.52
CA THR A 74 2.96 -8.56 -7.59
C THR A 74 3.77 -9.68 -8.24
N ILE A 75 5.09 -9.53 -8.22
CA ILE A 75 6.05 -10.44 -8.87
C ILE A 75 6.76 -11.20 -7.76
N LEU A 76 6.22 -12.34 -7.35
CA LEU A 76 6.82 -13.20 -6.31
C LEU A 76 7.30 -14.52 -6.91
N PRO A 77 8.41 -15.07 -6.42
CA PRO A 77 8.79 -16.44 -6.69
C PRO A 77 7.69 -17.38 -6.19
N THR A 78 7.13 -18.20 -7.07
CA THR A 78 6.11 -19.17 -6.71
C THR A 78 6.42 -20.51 -7.37
N ILE A 79 5.94 -21.61 -6.78
CA ILE A 79 6.08 -22.96 -7.34
C ILE A 79 5.36 -23.04 -8.70
N ASN A 80 4.22 -22.37 -8.81
CA ASN A 80 3.42 -22.27 -10.04
C ASN A 80 3.27 -20.79 -10.37
N PRO A 81 4.18 -20.18 -11.17
CA PRO A 81 4.10 -18.77 -11.52
C PRO A 81 2.82 -18.48 -12.31
N PRO A 82 2.11 -17.39 -11.98
CA PRO A 82 0.99 -16.92 -12.78
C PRO A 82 1.43 -16.61 -14.22
N PRO A 83 0.52 -16.67 -15.21
CA PRO A 83 0.81 -16.29 -16.58
C PRO A 83 0.99 -14.77 -16.70
N TYR A 84 2.12 -14.24 -16.21
CA TYR A 84 2.39 -12.79 -16.13
C TYR A 84 2.26 -12.09 -17.48
N ASP A 85 2.61 -12.76 -18.58
CA ASP A 85 2.53 -12.18 -19.93
C ASP A 85 1.07 -11.89 -20.31
N GLU A 86 0.17 -12.80 -19.99
CA GLU A 86 -1.27 -12.63 -20.25
C GLU A 86 -1.89 -11.55 -19.35
N TYR A 87 -1.50 -11.50 -18.06
CA TYR A 87 -1.95 -10.42 -17.16
C TYR A 87 -1.46 -9.05 -17.64
N ARG A 88 -0.19 -8.93 -18.08
CA ARG A 88 0.34 -7.68 -18.67
C ARG A 88 -0.42 -7.29 -19.94
N GLN A 89 -0.72 -8.26 -20.81
CA GLN A 89 -1.46 -8.00 -22.03
C GLN A 89 -2.85 -7.43 -21.72
N VAL A 90 -3.57 -8.03 -20.76
CA VAL A 90 -4.87 -7.53 -20.29
C VAL A 90 -4.76 -6.11 -19.75
N ILE A 91 -3.74 -5.79 -18.97
CA ILE A 91 -3.51 -4.43 -18.45
C ILE A 91 -3.35 -3.43 -19.60
N VAL A 92 -2.55 -3.78 -20.63
CA VAL A 92 -2.34 -2.96 -21.83
C VAL A 92 -3.62 -2.80 -22.63
N ASP A 93 -4.28 -3.90 -22.97
CA ASP A 93 -5.50 -3.93 -23.82
C ASP A 93 -6.66 -3.19 -23.15
N SER A 94 -6.72 -3.26 -21.81
CA SER A 94 -7.68 -2.49 -21.02
C SER A 94 -7.35 -0.99 -20.95
N GLY A 95 -6.27 -0.50 -21.53
CA GLY A 95 -5.92 0.94 -21.56
C GLY A 95 -5.58 1.52 -20.18
N ILE A 96 -5.19 0.71 -19.21
CA ILE A 96 -4.65 1.15 -17.92
C ILE A 96 -3.40 2.00 -18.16
N LYS A 97 -3.22 3.07 -17.36
CA LYS A 97 -2.10 4.02 -17.51
C LYS A 97 -1.12 4.00 -16.35
N ILE A 98 -1.45 3.30 -15.27
CA ILE A 98 -0.63 3.22 -14.07
C ILE A 98 -0.59 1.78 -13.57
N VAL A 99 0.61 1.26 -13.33
CA VAL A 99 0.83 -0.06 -12.76
C VAL A 99 1.68 0.08 -11.50
N GLU A 100 1.25 -0.59 -10.41
CA GLU A 100 2.11 -0.81 -9.25
C GLU A 100 2.75 -2.20 -9.38
N THR A 101 4.07 -2.28 -9.29
CA THR A 101 4.79 -3.55 -9.19
C THR A 101 5.38 -3.73 -7.79
N ALA A 102 5.39 -4.97 -7.31
CA ALA A 102 5.93 -5.31 -5.99
C ALA A 102 6.67 -6.65 -6.04
N GLY A 103 7.52 -6.91 -5.06
CA GLY A 103 8.26 -8.16 -4.92
C GLY A 103 9.59 -8.15 -5.67
N SER A 104 9.72 -8.96 -6.71
CA SER A 104 10.97 -9.13 -7.44
C SER A 104 11.27 -7.99 -8.44
N ASN A 105 12.43 -8.10 -9.11
CA ASN A 105 12.92 -7.14 -10.10
C ASN A 105 11.88 -6.83 -11.20
N PRO A 106 11.45 -5.57 -11.39
CA PRO A 106 10.45 -5.19 -12.39
C PRO A 106 10.99 -5.14 -13.83
N ALA A 107 12.31 -5.19 -14.04
CA ALA A 107 12.94 -4.97 -15.34
C ALA A 107 12.32 -5.76 -16.50
N PRO A 108 11.95 -7.05 -16.38
CA PRO A 108 11.35 -7.82 -17.47
C PRO A 108 9.96 -7.31 -17.90
N HIS A 109 9.30 -6.51 -17.05
CA HIS A 109 7.94 -6.02 -17.28
C HIS A 109 7.91 -4.59 -17.84
N LEU A 110 8.97 -3.79 -17.60
CA LEU A 110 9.01 -2.37 -17.94
C LEU A 110 8.85 -2.07 -19.44
N PRO A 111 9.53 -2.78 -20.38
CA PRO A 111 9.42 -2.46 -21.79
C PRO A 111 7.98 -2.47 -22.29
N MET A 112 7.22 -3.52 -21.97
CA MET A 112 5.83 -3.64 -22.39
C MET A 112 4.94 -2.53 -21.81
N PHE A 113 5.17 -2.11 -20.59
CA PHE A 113 4.42 -1.02 -19.98
C PHE A 113 4.79 0.34 -20.60
N HIS A 114 6.07 0.64 -20.71
CA HIS A 114 6.52 1.93 -21.27
C HIS A 114 6.20 2.10 -22.74
N ASP A 115 6.32 1.04 -23.56
CA ASP A 115 5.95 1.06 -24.99
C ASP A 115 4.45 1.37 -25.19
N ASN A 116 3.62 1.15 -24.17
CA ASN A 116 2.19 1.46 -24.17
C ASN A 116 1.83 2.71 -23.34
N GLY A 117 2.84 3.51 -22.94
CA GLY A 117 2.64 4.75 -22.17
C GLY A 117 2.09 4.53 -20.77
N ILE A 118 2.38 3.38 -20.15
CA ILE A 118 1.97 3.02 -18.80
C ILE A 118 3.11 3.37 -17.83
N LYS A 119 2.80 4.14 -16.79
CA LYS A 119 3.73 4.50 -15.73
C LYS A 119 3.79 3.40 -14.67
N VAL A 120 4.99 3.14 -14.17
CA VAL A 120 5.25 2.09 -13.18
C VAL A 120 5.69 2.68 -11.85
N LEU A 121 4.89 2.43 -10.82
CA LEU A 121 5.23 2.67 -9.41
C LEU A 121 5.76 1.36 -8.83
N HIS A 122 7.02 1.32 -8.36
CA HIS A 122 7.61 0.09 -7.83
C HIS A 122 7.78 0.13 -6.31
N LYS A 123 7.34 -0.92 -5.63
CA LYS A 123 7.48 -1.06 -4.17
C LYS A 123 8.84 -1.61 -3.79
N CYS A 124 9.48 -0.96 -2.82
CA CYS A 124 10.82 -1.31 -2.32
C CYS A 124 10.83 -1.26 -0.79
N THR A 125 11.57 -2.17 -0.16
CA THR A 125 11.75 -2.24 1.30
C THR A 125 13.13 -1.75 1.75
N SER A 126 13.99 -1.30 0.84
CA SER A 126 15.32 -0.78 1.17
C SER A 126 15.77 0.29 0.18
N VAL A 127 16.66 1.17 0.65
CA VAL A 127 17.29 2.22 -0.20
C VAL A 127 18.01 1.60 -1.39
N ARG A 128 18.71 0.49 -1.19
CA ARG A 128 19.42 -0.23 -2.25
C ARG A 128 18.48 -0.65 -3.38
N HIS A 129 17.32 -1.21 -3.04
CA HIS A 129 16.33 -1.65 -4.01
C HIS A 129 15.67 -0.45 -4.71
N ALA A 130 15.38 0.63 -4.00
CA ALA A 130 14.84 1.86 -4.58
C ALA A 130 15.78 2.49 -5.60
N VAL A 131 17.07 2.64 -5.28
CA VAL A 131 18.10 3.14 -6.22
C VAL A 131 18.22 2.22 -7.44
N LYS A 132 18.18 0.90 -7.24
CA LYS A 132 18.20 -0.05 -8.36
C LYS A 132 16.97 0.10 -9.24
N ALA A 133 15.77 0.17 -8.66
CA ALA A 133 14.52 0.34 -9.42
C ALA A 133 14.52 1.66 -10.21
N GLN A 134 14.95 2.78 -9.62
CA GLN A 134 15.13 4.04 -10.34
C GLN A 134 16.09 3.87 -11.53
N SER A 135 17.22 3.18 -11.35
CA SER A 135 18.17 2.94 -12.45
C SER A 135 17.63 2.06 -13.58
N LEU A 136 16.58 1.30 -13.32
CA LEU A 136 15.87 0.49 -14.30
C LEU A 136 14.82 1.29 -15.09
N GLY A 137 14.49 2.51 -14.62
CA GLY A 137 13.59 3.42 -15.31
C GLY A 137 12.14 3.34 -14.83
N VAL A 138 11.85 2.91 -13.61
CA VAL A 138 10.50 3.04 -13.06
C VAL A 138 10.15 4.52 -12.88
N ASP A 139 8.84 4.87 -12.95
CA ASP A 139 8.36 6.24 -12.91
C ASP A 139 8.15 6.78 -11.49
N GLY A 140 8.12 5.89 -10.50
CA GLY A 140 8.01 6.24 -9.08
C GLY A 140 8.36 5.08 -8.17
N ILE A 141 8.66 5.40 -6.92
CA ILE A 141 8.99 4.45 -5.85
C ILE A 141 7.93 4.53 -4.75
N SER A 142 7.46 3.38 -4.26
CA SER A 142 6.80 3.25 -2.96
C SER A 142 7.79 2.60 -2.00
N ILE A 143 8.27 3.36 -1.00
CA ILE A 143 9.24 2.86 -0.03
C ILE A 143 8.53 2.36 1.23
N ASP A 144 8.64 1.07 1.51
CA ASP A 144 7.91 0.39 2.58
C ASP A 144 8.77 0.29 3.84
N GLY A 145 8.42 1.02 4.89
CA GLY A 145 9.03 0.90 6.22
C GLY A 145 8.66 -0.41 6.91
N PHE A 146 9.42 -0.77 7.94
CA PHE A 146 9.24 -2.02 8.70
C PHE A 146 7.84 -2.18 9.32
N GLU A 147 7.11 -1.08 9.50
CA GLU A 147 5.74 -1.03 10.03
C GLU A 147 4.69 -1.62 9.09
N CYS A 148 5.04 -1.85 7.82
CA CYS A 148 4.07 -2.30 6.81
C CYS A 148 3.57 -3.73 7.06
N ALA A 149 2.39 -4.02 6.52
CA ALA A 149 1.84 -5.38 6.43
C ALA A 149 2.49 -6.17 5.28
N GLY A 150 2.37 -7.48 5.32
CA GLY A 150 2.98 -8.36 4.32
C GLY A 150 4.50 -8.43 4.50
N HIS A 151 5.27 -8.24 3.45
CA HIS A 151 6.72 -8.44 3.45
C HIS A 151 7.49 -7.13 3.62
N PRO A 152 7.89 -6.74 4.87
CA PRO A 152 8.62 -5.50 5.13
C PRO A 152 10.12 -5.58 4.74
N GLY A 153 10.59 -6.70 4.24
CA GLY A 153 12.02 -6.99 4.06
C GLY A 153 12.67 -7.53 5.33
N GLU A 154 14.00 -7.73 5.27
CA GLU A 154 14.77 -8.37 6.34
C GLU A 154 15.64 -7.38 7.13
N ASP A 155 15.68 -6.10 6.70
CA ASP A 155 16.59 -5.11 7.30
C ASP A 155 16.01 -4.43 8.55
N ASP A 156 14.73 -4.62 8.86
CA ASP A 156 13.99 -4.08 10.03
C ASP A 156 14.08 -2.54 10.18
N ILE A 157 14.21 -1.81 9.08
CA ILE A 157 14.37 -0.36 9.13
C ILE A 157 13.00 0.34 9.17
N PRO A 158 12.67 1.05 10.26
CA PRO A 158 11.42 1.79 10.35
C PRO A 158 11.37 2.98 9.39
N GLY A 159 10.15 3.38 9.02
CA GLY A 159 9.90 4.45 8.06
C GLY A 159 10.58 5.77 8.43
N LEU A 160 10.65 6.13 9.71
CA LEU A 160 11.31 7.36 10.19
C LEU A 160 12.78 7.47 9.78
N VAL A 161 13.47 6.34 9.58
CA VAL A 161 14.88 6.31 9.12
C VAL A 161 14.96 6.00 7.63
N LEU A 162 14.14 5.05 7.15
CA LEU A 162 14.18 4.58 5.77
C LEU A 162 13.80 5.67 4.77
N ILE A 163 12.75 6.45 5.06
CA ILE A 163 12.22 7.47 4.14
C ILE A 163 13.25 8.56 3.86
N PRO A 164 13.84 9.26 4.86
CA PRO A 164 14.85 10.29 4.57
C PRO A 164 16.13 9.71 3.97
N ALA A 165 16.53 8.48 4.33
CA ALA A 165 17.68 7.83 3.71
C ALA A 165 17.44 7.49 2.23
N ALA A 166 16.21 7.17 1.84
CA ALA A 166 15.82 6.95 0.46
C ALA A 166 15.69 8.29 -0.30
N SER A 167 15.00 9.29 0.25
CA SER A 167 14.78 10.59 -0.39
C SER A 167 16.08 11.32 -0.74
N ALA A 168 17.14 11.10 0.04
CA ALA A 168 18.46 11.64 -0.27
C ALA A 168 19.14 11.05 -1.54
N LYS A 169 18.56 9.97 -2.13
CA LYS A 169 19.14 9.25 -3.28
C LYS A 169 18.16 9.04 -4.43
N ILE A 170 16.89 9.26 -4.20
CA ILE A 170 15.82 9.06 -5.18
C ILE A 170 15.42 10.43 -5.75
N GLU A 171 15.47 10.55 -7.07
CA GLU A 171 15.16 11.79 -7.79
C GLU A 171 13.76 11.78 -8.41
N ILE A 172 13.23 10.58 -8.70
CA ILE A 172 11.87 10.37 -9.19
C ILE A 172 10.85 10.46 -8.04
N PRO A 173 9.54 10.62 -8.33
CA PRO A 173 8.51 10.63 -7.29
C PRO A 173 8.62 9.44 -6.33
N MET A 174 8.61 9.72 -5.02
CA MET A 174 8.72 8.70 -4.00
C MET A 174 7.61 8.86 -2.95
N ILE A 175 6.81 7.83 -2.75
CA ILE A 175 5.80 7.79 -1.68
C ILE A 175 6.23 6.88 -0.55
N ALA A 176 5.83 7.23 0.67
CA ALA A 176 6.13 6.48 1.88
C ALA A 176 5.00 5.49 2.20
N SER A 177 5.36 4.27 2.59
CA SER A 177 4.43 3.20 2.94
C SER A 177 4.84 2.53 4.26
N GLY A 178 3.87 1.97 4.98
CA GLY A 178 4.08 1.39 6.32
C GLY A 178 3.95 2.42 7.44
N GLY A 179 3.04 2.17 8.39
CA GLY A 179 2.85 3.03 9.55
C GLY A 179 1.90 4.22 9.36
N PHE A 180 1.38 4.47 8.16
CA PHE A 180 0.53 5.62 7.86
C PHE A 180 -0.96 5.28 7.97
N ALA A 181 -1.73 6.14 8.65
CA ALA A 181 -3.19 5.99 8.81
C ALA A 181 -3.96 7.30 8.92
N ASP A 182 -3.29 8.45 9.12
CA ASP A 182 -3.93 9.75 9.33
C ASP A 182 -3.10 10.92 8.76
N ALA A 183 -3.63 12.14 8.91
CA ALA A 183 -3.01 13.37 8.41
C ALA A 183 -1.62 13.64 9.02
N ARG A 184 -1.40 13.25 10.28
CA ARG A 184 -0.09 13.43 10.95
C ARG A 184 0.99 12.63 10.23
N GLY A 185 0.64 11.40 9.81
CA GLY A 185 1.50 10.54 9.01
C GLY A 185 1.79 11.13 7.63
N LEU A 186 0.78 11.68 6.94
CA LEU A 186 0.97 12.36 5.65
C LEU A 186 1.94 13.54 5.77
N VAL A 187 1.73 14.43 6.73
CA VAL A 187 2.62 15.59 6.95
C VAL A 187 4.03 15.15 7.31
N ALA A 188 4.18 14.13 8.16
CA ALA A 188 5.48 13.58 8.53
C ALA A 188 6.22 13.00 7.31
N ALA A 189 5.52 12.24 6.44
CA ALA A 189 6.10 11.69 5.22
C ALA A 189 6.62 12.79 4.28
N LEU A 190 5.83 13.86 4.07
CA LEU A 190 6.23 15.02 3.27
C LEU A 190 7.46 15.72 3.89
N ALA A 191 7.49 15.90 5.20
CA ALA A 191 8.63 16.49 5.91
C ALA A 191 9.91 15.64 5.84
N LEU A 192 9.77 14.31 5.73
CA LEU A 192 10.87 13.35 5.53
C LEU A 192 11.34 13.26 4.09
N GLY A 193 10.72 13.98 3.16
CA GLY A 193 11.11 14.06 1.75
C GLY A 193 10.37 13.10 0.83
N ALA A 194 9.29 12.47 1.27
CA ALA A 194 8.38 11.74 0.39
C ALA A 194 7.41 12.70 -0.32
N ASP A 195 6.88 12.30 -1.46
CA ASP A 195 5.88 13.03 -2.26
C ASP A 195 4.43 12.60 -1.96
N GLY A 196 4.22 11.76 -0.97
CA GLY A 196 2.91 11.24 -0.59
C GLY A 196 3.03 9.97 0.25
N ILE A 197 1.88 9.33 0.50
CA ILE A 197 1.81 8.10 1.30
C ILE A 197 1.03 7.00 0.59
N ASN A 198 1.41 5.75 0.89
CA ASN A 198 0.68 4.54 0.49
C ASN A 198 0.16 3.83 1.75
N MET A 199 -1.13 3.56 1.80
CA MET A 199 -1.80 2.96 2.95
C MET A 199 -2.51 1.65 2.55
N GLY A 200 -2.26 0.58 3.31
CA GLY A 200 -2.99 -0.69 3.19
C GLY A 200 -4.07 -0.80 4.26
N SER A 201 -3.67 -1.05 5.51
CA SER A 201 -4.56 -1.35 6.65
C SER A 201 -5.62 -0.27 6.87
N ARG A 202 -5.30 1.01 6.66
CA ARG A 202 -6.27 2.11 6.77
C ARG A 202 -7.40 1.99 5.75
N PHE A 203 -7.09 1.68 4.48
CA PHE A 203 -8.09 1.48 3.44
C PHE A 203 -8.84 0.14 3.57
N MET A 204 -8.22 -0.90 4.14
CA MET A 204 -8.96 -2.12 4.53
C MET A 204 -10.12 -1.80 5.46
N CYS A 205 -9.95 -0.81 6.34
CA CYS A 205 -10.91 -0.38 7.34
C CYS A 205 -11.75 0.81 6.84
N THR A 206 -12.34 0.66 5.64
CA THR A 206 -13.32 1.61 5.04
C THR A 206 -14.61 0.90 4.68
N VAL A 207 -15.68 1.65 4.47
CA VAL A 207 -17.00 1.11 4.12
C VAL A 207 -16.93 0.31 2.84
N GLU A 208 -16.24 0.82 1.81
CA GLU A 208 -16.18 0.26 0.45
C GLU A 208 -15.24 -0.95 0.32
N SER A 209 -14.40 -1.20 1.30
CA SER A 209 -13.63 -2.45 1.35
C SER A 209 -14.57 -3.64 1.51
N ALA A 210 -14.48 -4.59 0.60
CA ALA A 210 -15.39 -5.75 0.55
C ALA A 210 -15.10 -6.84 1.61
N ILE A 211 -14.09 -6.66 2.46
CA ILE A 211 -13.78 -7.63 3.52
C ILE A 211 -14.87 -7.64 4.59
N HIS A 212 -14.99 -8.79 5.27
CA HIS A 212 -16.01 -8.98 6.30
C HIS A 212 -15.89 -7.96 7.43
N GLN A 213 -17.03 -7.54 7.97
CA GLN A 213 -17.13 -6.51 9.01
C GLN A 213 -16.30 -6.86 10.26
N ASN A 214 -16.27 -8.13 10.68
CA ASN A 214 -15.47 -8.58 11.84
C ASN A 214 -13.98 -8.24 11.68
N VAL A 215 -13.44 -8.29 10.46
CA VAL A 215 -12.02 -7.94 10.22
C VAL A 215 -11.81 -6.43 10.44
N LYS A 216 -12.73 -5.59 9.95
CA LYS A 216 -12.69 -4.14 10.16
C LYS A 216 -12.79 -3.80 11.64
N GLU A 217 -13.71 -4.44 12.37
CA GLU A 217 -13.89 -4.27 13.82
C GLU A 217 -12.68 -4.74 14.60
N ALA A 218 -12.03 -5.84 14.19
CA ALA A 218 -10.79 -6.29 14.79
C ALA A 218 -9.63 -5.29 14.57
N ILE A 219 -9.57 -4.64 13.41
CA ILE A 219 -8.59 -3.58 13.16
C ILE A 219 -8.85 -2.38 14.08
N VAL A 220 -10.11 -1.94 14.22
CA VAL A 220 -10.49 -0.80 15.09
C VAL A 220 -10.25 -1.09 16.56
N ALA A 221 -10.43 -2.34 17.01
CA ALA A 221 -10.22 -2.75 18.39
C ALA A 221 -8.75 -3.05 18.71
N GLY A 222 -7.90 -3.21 17.69
CA GLY A 222 -6.50 -3.60 17.83
C GLY A 222 -5.57 -2.44 18.15
N THR A 223 -4.36 -2.81 18.57
CA THR A 223 -3.27 -1.89 18.89
C THR A 223 -2.07 -2.12 17.97
N GLU A 224 -1.05 -1.29 18.07
CA GLU A 224 0.23 -1.45 17.35
C GLU A 224 0.97 -2.75 17.71
N LEU A 225 0.56 -3.43 18.79
CA LEU A 225 1.17 -4.68 19.26
C LEU A 225 0.47 -5.94 18.72
N ASP A 226 -0.69 -5.79 18.08
CA ASP A 226 -1.52 -6.93 17.65
C ASP A 226 -1.13 -7.47 16.27
N THR A 227 0.18 -7.47 15.97
CA THR A 227 0.76 -8.09 14.78
C THR A 227 1.87 -9.07 15.12
N GLU A 228 2.07 -10.07 14.27
CA GLU A 228 3.16 -11.05 14.35
C GLU A 228 4.05 -10.99 13.11
N LEU A 229 5.35 -11.27 13.30
CA LEU A 229 6.29 -11.48 12.21
C LEU A 229 6.52 -12.98 12.03
N ILE A 230 5.96 -13.53 10.95
CA ILE A 230 6.14 -14.93 10.57
C ILE A 230 7.28 -15.07 9.56
N PHE A 231 7.81 -16.28 9.38
CA PHE A 231 8.85 -16.66 8.40
C PHE A 231 10.24 -15.99 8.57
N ARG A 232 10.53 -15.36 9.72
CA ARG A 232 11.82 -14.73 9.96
C ARG A 232 13.00 -15.72 9.83
N SER A 233 12.87 -16.92 10.41
CA SER A 233 13.91 -17.95 10.32
C SER A 233 14.14 -18.47 8.89
N LEU A 234 13.19 -18.20 8.00
CA LEU A 234 13.24 -18.59 6.58
C LEU A 234 13.76 -17.47 5.66
N GLY A 235 14.08 -16.28 6.20
CA GLY A 235 14.51 -15.11 5.40
C GLY A 235 13.45 -14.62 4.43
N ASN A 236 12.16 -14.75 4.81
CA ASN A 236 11.00 -14.29 4.05
C ASN A 236 9.96 -13.66 4.99
N THR A 237 10.42 -12.76 5.84
CA THR A 237 9.62 -12.13 6.89
C THR A 237 8.32 -11.55 6.35
N ALA A 238 7.20 -11.89 7.00
CA ALA A 238 5.90 -11.30 6.72
C ALA A 238 5.21 -10.86 8.02
N ARG A 239 4.61 -9.66 8.00
CA ARG A 239 3.80 -9.13 9.09
C ARG A 239 2.33 -9.44 8.83
N VAL A 240 1.70 -10.08 9.82
CA VAL A 240 0.29 -10.48 9.81
C VAL A 240 -0.37 -10.10 11.14
N ALA A 241 -1.69 -10.19 11.23
CA ALA A 241 -2.41 -10.06 12.49
C ALA A 241 -1.99 -11.14 13.48
N SER A 242 -1.92 -10.76 14.77
CA SER A 242 -1.70 -11.70 15.86
C SER A 242 -3.00 -12.47 16.12
N ASN A 243 -3.04 -13.73 15.73
CA ASN A 243 -4.17 -14.64 15.94
C ASN A 243 -3.67 -16.04 16.34
N THR A 244 -4.57 -16.98 16.53
CA THR A 244 -4.21 -18.35 16.90
C THR A 244 -3.27 -18.98 15.88
N VAL A 245 -3.54 -18.80 14.57
CA VAL A 245 -2.76 -19.40 13.48
C VAL A 245 -1.36 -18.76 13.37
N SER A 246 -1.28 -17.43 13.43
CA SER A 246 0.02 -16.74 13.31
C SER A 246 0.95 -17.08 14.47
N ARG A 247 0.42 -17.16 15.69
CA ARG A 247 1.20 -17.59 16.88
C ARG A 247 1.67 -19.03 16.78
N GLU A 248 0.82 -19.93 16.27
CA GLU A 248 1.20 -21.33 16.02
C GLU A 248 2.34 -21.42 14.99
N VAL A 249 2.25 -20.67 13.89
CA VAL A 249 3.32 -20.59 12.86
C VAL A 249 4.63 -20.10 13.47
N VAL A 250 4.59 -19.02 14.28
CA VAL A 250 5.77 -18.49 14.97
C VAL A 250 6.38 -19.54 15.89
N GLN A 251 5.56 -20.26 16.66
CA GLN A 251 6.05 -21.28 17.58
C GLN A 251 6.71 -22.46 16.85
N ILE A 252 6.07 -23.00 15.80
CA ILE A 252 6.64 -24.12 15.01
C ILE A 252 8.01 -23.72 14.43
N LEU A 253 8.10 -22.53 13.83
CA LEU A 253 9.35 -22.06 13.22
C LEU A 253 10.43 -21.73 14.24
N LYS A 254 10.06 -21.25 15.43
CA LYS A 254 10.97 -21.01 16.56
C LYS A 254 11.57 -22.33 17.10
N ASP A 255 10.79 -23.41 17.07
CA ASP A 255 11.21 -24.74 17.49
C ASP A 255 12.04 -25.50 16.42
N GLY A 256 12.41 -24.80 15.34
CA GLY A 256 13.27 -25.36 14.26
C GLY A 256 12.51 -25.95 13.08
N GLY A 257 11.18 -25.76 13.03
CA GLY A 257 10.33 -26.17 11.90
C GLY A 257 10.70 -25.45 10.60
N GLN A 258 10.32 -26.05 9.48
CA GLN A 258 10.55 -25.55 8.13
C GLN A 258 9.23 -25.10 7.49
N PHE A 259 9.30 -24.53 6.28
CA PHE A 259 8.09 -24.08 5.57
C PHE A 259 7.06 -25.20 5.38
N GLU A 260 7.52 -26.43 5.12
CA GLU A 260 6.63 -27.59 4.95
C GLU A 260 5.75 -27.88 6.18
N ASP A 261 6.25 -27.56 7.39
CA ASP A 261 5.53 -27.78 8.64
C ASP A 261 4.40 -26.76 8.86
N VAL A 262 4.47 -25.62 8.20
CA VAL A 262 3.51 -24.52 8.36
C VAL A 262 2.69 -24.22 7.09
N LYS A 263 3.02 -24.83 5.95
CA LYS A 263 2.42 -24.52 4.64
C LYS A 263 0.88 -24.61 4.63
N ASP A 264 0.31 -25.56 5.34
CA ASP A 264 -1.16 -25.73 5.41
C ASP A 264 -1.83 -24.67 6.30
N LEU A 265 -1.12 -24.17 7.33
CA LEU A 265 -1.58 -23.09 8.19
C LEU A 265 -1.63 -21.76 7.44
N VAL A 266 -0.63 -21.51 6.60
CA VAL A 266 -0.46 -20.24 5.87
C VAL A 266 -1.02 -20.26 4.45
N ALA A 267 -1.69 -21.37 4.06
CA ALA A 267 -2.27 -21.49 2.73
C ALA A 267 -3.24 -20.36 2.43
N GLY A 268 -3.07 -19.68 1.28
CA GLY A 268 -3.87 -18.51 0.89
C GLY A 268 -5.37 -18.74 0.93
N LYS A 269 -5.84 -19.99 0.61
CA LYS A 269 -7.25 -20.38 0.72
C LYS A 269 -7.83 -20.28 2.15
N ARG A 270 -6.99 -20.30 3.19
CA ARG A 270 -7.42 -20.08 4.58
C ARG A 270 -7.55 -18.58 4.85
N GLY A 271 -6.59 -17.77 4.39
CA GLY A 271 -6.66 -16.32 4.51
C GLY A 271 -7.87 -15.70 3.81
N VAL A 272 -8.28 -16.24 2.66
CA VAL A 272 -9.52 -15.84 1.98
C VAL A 272 -10.74 -15.96 2.89
N LYS A 273 -10.86 -17.06 3.65
CA LYS A 273 -11.99 -17.27 4.58
C LYS A 273 -12.07 -16.19 5.65
N VAL A 274 -10.92 -15.67 6.12
CA VAL A 274 -10.93 -14.54 7.05
C VAL A 274 -11.68 -13.36 6.47
N TYR A 275 -11.39 -13.02 5.20
CA TYR A 275 -12.00 -11.87 4.54
C TYR A 275 -13.46 -12.11 4.12
N GLU A 276 -13.83 -13.34 3.76
CA GLU A 276 -15.17 -13.66 3.25
C GLU A 276 -16.19 -13.93 4.35
N ILE A 277 -15.80 -14.67 5.40
CA ILE A 277 -16.75 -15.10 6.44
C ILE A 277 -16.46 -14.49 7.82
N GLY A 278 -15.38 -13.73 7.96
CA GLY A 278 -15.05 -13.00 9.20
C GLY A 278 -14.57 -13.87 10.35
N ASP A 279 -14.11 -15.09 10.07
CA ASP A 279 -13.44 -15.94 11.04
C ASP A 279 -11.97 -15.57 11.13
N LEU A 280 -11.62 -14.78 12.13
CA LEU A 280 -10.29 -14.19 12.30
C LEU A 280 -9.19 -15.24 12.53
N ASP A 281 -9.55 -16.43 12.98
CA ASP A 281 -8.64 -17.56 13.21
C ASP A 281 -8.68 -18.63 12.09
N ALA A 282 -9.40 -18.39 10.98
CA ALA A 282 -9.42 -19.31 9.85
C ALA A 282 -8.04 -19.44 9.17
N GLY A 283 -7.21 -18.39 9.19
CA GLY A 283 -5.90 -18.36 8.57
C GLY A 283 -5.10 -17.10 8.96
N ILE A 284 -3.96 -16.91 8.32
CA ILE A 284 -3.21 -15.65 8.41
C ILE A 284 -3.89 -14.57 7.56
N TRP A 285 -3.85 -13.32 8.02
CA TRP A 285 -4.28 -12.15 7.25
C TRP A 285 -3.38 -10.95 7.56
N SER A 286 -3.13 -10.12 6.55
CA SER A 286 -2.13 -9.06 6.64
C SER A 286 -2.71 -7.78 7.22
N VAL A 287 -2.04 -7.22 8.23
CA VAL A 287 -2.29 -5.89 8.79
C VAL A 287 -0.98 -5.33 9.33
N GLY A 288 -0.77 -4.02 9.18
CA GLY A 288 0.43 -3.33 9.68
C GLY A 288 0.26 -2.79 11.10
N THR A 289 1.37 -2.34 11.69
CA THR A 289 1.35 -1.73 13.04
C THR A 289 0.51 -0.46 13.12
N SER A 290 0.22 0.17 11.96
CA SER A 290 -0.73 1.30 11.87
C SER A 290 -2.14 0.95 12.34
N MET A 291 -2.44 -0.33 12.63
CA MET A 291 -3.69 -0.74 13.27
C MET A 291 -3.96 0.07 14.55
N GLY A 292 -2.95 0.32 15.38
CA GLY A 292 -3.08 1.15 16.59
C GLY A 292 -3.44 2.63 16.37
N LEU A 293 -3.49 3.09 15.10
CA LEU A 293 -3.93 4.44 14.73
C LEU A 293 -5.32 4.47 14.07
N ILE A 294 -5.94 3.29 13.86
CA ILE A 294 -7.20 3.15 13.14
C ILE A 294 -8.32 2.93 14.16
N ASN A 295 -9.22 3.90 14.30
CA ASN A 295 -10.27 3.90 15.34
C ASN A 295 -11.69 4.06 14.79
N ASP A 296 -11.86 4.05 13.46
CA ASP A 296 -13.15 4.19 12.79
C ASP A 296 -13.18 3.46 11.43
N ILE A 297 -14.40 3.35 10.86
CA ILE A 297 -14.66 2.73 9.55
C ILE A 297 -15.41 3.76 8.68
N PRO A 298 -14.72 4.79 8.17
CA PRO A 298 -15.32 5.82 7.31
C PRO A 298 -15.47 5.33 5.88
N THR A 299 -16.19 6.09 5.04
CA THR A 299 -16.06 5.97 3.58
C THR A 299 -14.68 6.44 3.12
N CYS A 300 -14.24 6.00 1.93
CA CYS A 300 -12.99 6.48 1.32
C CYS A 300 -13.02 8.00 1.11
N GLY A 301 -14.17 8.55 0.72
CA GLY A 301 -14.37 9.99 0.54
C GLY A 301 -14.16 10.77 1.84
N GLU A 302 -14.79 10.33 2.94
CA GLU A 302 -14.60 10.95 4.26
C GLU A 302 -13.17 10.84 4.76
N LEU A 303 -12.54 9.67 4.58
CA LEU A 303 -11.15 9.43 4.99
C LEU A 303 -10.19 10.38 4.28
N VAL A 304 -10.21 10.40 2.93
CA VAL A 304 -9.28 11.21 2.14
C VAL A 304 -9.52 12.70 2.37
N SER A 305 -10.78 13.16 2.37
CA SER A 305 -11.13 14.57 2.63
C SER A 305 -10.66 15.02 4.01
N ARG A 306 -10.89 14.21 5.05
CA ARG A 306 -10.43 14.48 6.41
C ARG A 306 -8.90 14.56 6.47
N MET A 307 -8.19 13.59 5.90
CA MET A 307 -6.73 13.56 5.91
C MET A 307 -6.11 14.78 5.24
N VAL A 308 -6.63 15.19 4.09
CA VAL A 308 -6.13 16.37 3.37
C VAL A 308 -6.40 17.64 4.16
N SER A 309 -7.62 17.83 4.64
CA SER A 309 -8.00 19.03 5.43
C SER A 309 -7.18 19.15 6.73
N GLU A 310 -7.02 18.05 7.47
CA GLU A 310 -6.21 18.04 8.70
C GLU A 310 -4.72 18.23 8.39
N ALA A 311 -4.19 17.70 7.28
CA ALA A 311 -2.80 17.93 6.88
C ALA A 311 -2.54 19.41 6.59
N GLU A 312 -3.44 20.07 5.86
CA GLU A 312 -3.38 21.52 5.63
C GLU A 312 -3.40 22.31 6.94
N GLN A 313 -4.26 21.94 7.89
CA GLN A 313 -4.33 22.58 9.22
C GLN A 313 -3.05 22.37 10.04
N ILE A 314 -2.44 21.17 9.97
CA ILE A 314 -1.17 20.91 10.65
C ILE A 314 -0.06 21.78 10.06
N ILE A 315 0.04 21.87 8.73
CA ILE A 315 1.09 22.65 8.04
C ILE A 315 0.90 24.13 8.29
N SER A 316 -0.27 24.70 7.98
CA SER A 316 -0.53 26.14 8.03
C SER A 316 -0.80 26.68 9.43
N GLY A 317 -1.23 25.83 10.36
CA GLY A 317 -1.54 26.20 11.73
C GLY A 317 -0.45 25.76 12.71
N ARG A 318 -0.47 24.47 13.13
CA ARG A 318 0.41 23.97 14.19
C ARG A 318 1.89 24.20 13.89
N LEU A 319 2.37 23.81 12.69
CA LEU A 319 3.80 23.90 12.36
C LEU A 319 4.22 25.35 12.06
N ALA A 320 3.42 26.10 11.31
CA ALA A 320 3.69 27.52 11.04
C ALA A 320 3.79 28.34 12.34
N ASN A 321 2.93 28.06 13.33
CA ASN A 321 2.99 28.75 14.63
C ASN A 321 4.26 28.45 15.45
N MET A 322 5.00 27.38 15.14
CA MET A 322 6.27 27.05 15.82
C MET A 322 7.47 27.87 15.31
N ILE A 323 7.34 28.51 14.14
CA ILE A 323 8.46 29.25 13.53
C ILE A 323 8.68 30.61 14.20
N GLY A 324 7.73 31.09 15.02
CA GLY A 324 7.89 32.35 15.77
C GLY A 324 7.92 33.62 14.89
N ALA A 325 7.48 33.54 13.65
CA ALA A 325 7.34 34.68 12.75
C ALA A 325 6.35 35.69 13.34
N GLY A 326 6.69 36.98 13.32
CA GLY A 326 5.78 38.07 13.63
C GLY A 326 4.51 38.00 12.74
N GLU A 327 3.43 38.64 13.17
CA GLU A 327 2.17 38.58 12.42
C GLU A 327 2.32 39.05 10.96
N ASP A 328 3.18 40.05 10.71
CA ASP A 328 3.47 40.60 9.37
C ASP A 328 4.23 39.62 8.44
N GLU A 329 5.07 38.70 8.99
CA GLU A 329 5.81 37.71 8.18
C GLU A 329 4.96 36.48 7.86
N ARG A 330 3.91 36.18 8.62
CA ARG A 330 3.00 35.05 8.38
C ARG A 330 2.11 35.25 7.16
N GLU A 331 1.66 36.49 6.92
CA GLU A 331 0.89 36.82 5.72
C GLU A 331 1.72 36.70 4.43
N ALA A 332 3.02 36.98 4.48
CA ALA A 332 3.93 36.87 3.35
C ALA A 332 4.27 35.42 2.96
N VAL A 333 4.21 34.47 3.91
CA VAL A 333 4.45 33.03 3.64
C VAL A 333 3.18 32.33 3.12
N LEU A 334 1.99 32.91 3.36
CA LEU A 334 0.71 32.35 2.96
C LEU A 334 0.14 32.98 1.68
N ALA A 335 0.77 34.04 1.17
CA ALA A 335 0.43 34.71 -0.08
C ALA A 335 1.25 34.15 -1.27
#